data_1db494d7de2d557fec81337c5c0885f3
#
_entry.id   1db494d7de2d557fec81337c5c0885f3
#
_cell.length_a   1.000
_cell.length_b   1.000
_cell.length_c   1.000
_cell.angle_alpha   90.00
_cell.angle_beta   90.00
_cell.angle_gamma   90.00
#
_symmetry.space_group_name_H-M   'P 1'
#
loop_
_entity.id
_entity.type
_entity.pdbx_description
1 polymer ?
#
loop_
_entity_poly.entity_id
_entity_poly.type
_entity_poly.pdbx_seq_one_letter_code
_entity_poly.pdbx_strand_id
1 'polypeptide(L)'
;MSEKDTHGEREQESLTISRRNVVRGAATTGLALAGLGSASTVSAAGERAFFQYFHETWPTITDNLWKVADRGYDGIWIQAPQESELTWSDQDGRNDPPLGYQPVDFRSFDSEFGTEADLQRLIDTAHDNDLEVYVDCVMNHMAANRGYDFPQFNEEHFHTHVGSIDDWDDEHQVEHGDLLGLKDLAQLEAHGHEDTAPYVREQLYNYMQKIASFGADGYRYDAVKHVEAEFWDQYANPWADEFGMNRVGEVFDGSVDYVQNYVDTGMDAFDFPLYWTLESVFDYGDMSQLEGAGLKAQDSWHAWPFVQNHDEGAPPQYHLAHAHVLTIEGTPMVYNLYPDSILDDDAINNMVWVKKNLAGGATYWRYTDSDLAIYERDNNLLVGLNNNTNDWKGQWVYTTWRNETLTDYSGAAGDVEVNGDGWVEVWVPPEGWVFYAPY
;
A
#
# COMPACT_ATOMS: atom_id res chain seq x y z
N MET A 1 62.85 -15.18 -18.21
CA MET A 1 61.96 -15.49 -19.32
C MET A 1 60.62 -15.73 -18.74
N SER A 2 59.85 -14.78 -18.94
CA SER A 2 58.53 -14.41 -18.40
C SER A 2 57.46 -14.92 -19.37
N GLU A 3 56.42 -15.51 -18.89
CA GLU A 3 55.15 -15.53 -19.58
C GLU A 3 54.05 -15.06 -18.63
N LYS A 4 53.38 -14.00 -19.06
CA LYS A 4 52.20 -13.41 -18.41
C LYS A 4 50.98 -14.09 -18.97
N ASP A 5 50.20 -14.74 -18.12
CA ASP A 5 48.84 -15.12 -18.40
C ASP A 5 47.92 -13.94 -18.11
N THR A 6 47.27 -13.46 -19.16
CA THR A 6 46.22 -12.45 -19.11
C THR A 6 44.87 -13.17 -19.02
N HIS A 7 44.26 -13.15 -17.84
CA HIS A 7 42.81 -13.45 -17.72
C HIS A 7 42.02 -12.21 -18.12
N GLY A 8 41.27 -12.35 -19.20
CA GLY A 8 40.30 -11.36 -19.63
C GLY A 8 39.09 -11.39 -18.74
N GLU A 9 38.88 -10.32 -18.02
CA GLU A 9 37.63 -9.98 -17.37
C GLU A 9 36.60 -9.72 -18.49
N ARG A 10 35.49 -10.51 -18.50
CA ARG A 10 34.30 -10.16 -19.26
C ARG A 10 33.49 -9.22 -18.38
N GLU A 11 33.48 -7.96 -18.75
CA GLU A 11 32.48 -7.02 -18.28
C GLU A 11 31.11 -7.56 -18.70
N GLN A 12 30.26 -7.85 -17.70
CA GLN A 12 28.82 -7.97 -17.90
C GLN A 12 28.29 -6.55 -18.09
N GLU A 13 28.02 -6.17 -19.32
CA GLU A 13 27.16 -5.03 -19.60
C GLU A 13 25.74 -5.38 -19.15
N SER A 14 25.31 -4.81 -18.02
CA SER A 14 23.92 -4.79 -17.65
C SER A 14 23.17 -3.93 -18.65
N LEU A 15 22.34 -4.53 -19.47
CA LEU A 15 21.40 -3.83 -20.35
C LEU A 15 20.31 -3.18 -19.48
N THR A 16 20.61 -2.02 -18.96
CA THR A 16 19.60 -1.15 -18.35
C THR A 16 18.77 -0.56 -19.48
N ILE A 17 17.57 -1.11 -19.71
CA ILE A 17 16.61 -0.51 -20.64
C ILE A 17 16.10 0.77 -19.96
N SER A 18 16.63 1.90 -20.39
CA SER A 18 16.19 3.21 -19.90
C SER A 18 14.74 3.46 -20.32
N ARG A 19 13.88 3.84 -19.37
CA ARG A 19 12.48 4.26 -19.57
C ARG A 19 12.28 5.20 -20.77
N ARG A 20 13.27 6.02 -21.10
CA ARG A 20 13.23 6.93 -22.26
C ARG A 20 13.11 6.22 -23.61
N ASN A 21 13.49 4.96 -23.71
CA ASN A 21 13.44 4.23 -24.98
C ASN A 21 12.09 3.55 -25.20
N VAL A 22 11.37 3.17 -24.14
CA VAL A 22 10.04 2.54 -24.22
C VAL A 22 8.95 3.58 -24.52
N VAL A 23 9.03 4.76 -23.92
CA VAL A 23 8.04 5.85 -24.14
C VAL A 23 8.16 6.45 -25.56
N ARG A 24 9.32 6.39 -26.23
CA ARG A 24 9.48 6.92 -27.59
C ARG A 24 8.98 6.00 -28.70
N GLY A 25 8.73 4.71 -28.41
CA GLY A 25 8.17 3.76 -29.37
C GLY A 25 6.66 3.88 -29.58
N ALA A 26 5.94 4.44 -28.62
CA ALA A 26 4.46 4.52 -28.64
C ALA A 26 3.89 5.82 -29.28
N ALA A 27 4.72 6.79 -29.66
CA ALA A 27 4.25 8.14 -30.05
C ALA A 27 4.28 8.44 -31.56
N THR A 28 4.60 7.49 -32.45
CA THR A 28 4.55 7.78 -33.89
C THR A 28 4.10 6.57 -34.71
N THR A 29 2.77 6.37 -34.84
CA THR A 29 2.15 5.96 -36.12
C THR A 29 0.63 6.04 -35.99
N GLY A 30 0.11 7.22 -36.14
CA GLY A 30 -1.26 7.40 -36.58
C GLY A 30 -1.26 7.56 -38.08
N LEU A 31 -1.55 6.49 -38.83
CA LEU A 31 -2.04 6.59 -40.22
C LEU A 31 -2.78 5.28 -40.57
N ALA A 32 -3.99 5.48 -41.02
CA ALA A 32 -5.00 4.47 -41.31
C ALA A 32 -4.53 3.41 -42.31
N LEU A 33 -4.85 2.12 -42.01
CA LEU A 33 -5.20 1.12 -43.03
C LEU A 33 -6.33 0.26 -42.48
N ALA A 34 -7.45 0.32 -43.17
CA ALA A 34 -8.61 -0.52 -42.92
C ALA A 34 -8.32 -1.96 -43.38
N GLY A 35 -8.66 -2.92 -42.52
CA GLY A 35 -8.89 -4.29 -42.95
C GLY A 35 -8.20 -5.36 -42.12
N LEU A 36 -9.03 -6.13 -41.39
CA LEU A 36 -8.84 -7.48 -40.88
C LEU A 36 -8.12 -7.66 -39.52
N GLY A 37 -8.89 -8.12 -38.60
CA GLY A 37 -8.47 -8.63 -37.31
C GLY A 37 -8.65 -7.59 -36.21
N SER A 38 -9.68 -7.76 -35.38
CA SER A 38 -9.82 -7.05 -34.12
C SER A 38 -8.63 -7.41 -33.23
N ALA A 39 -7.57 -6.59 -33.30
CA ALA A 39 -6.66 -6.44 -32.21
C ALA A 39 -7.50 -5.88 -31.06
N SER A 40 -7.77 -6.69 -30.06
CA SER A 40 -8.28 -6.21 -28.79
C SER A 40 -7.28 -5.14 -28.33
N THR A 41 -7.70 -3.88 -28.38
CA THR A 41 -6.98 -2.84 -27.65
C THR A 41 -7.04 -3.27 -26.20
N VAL A 42 -5.93 -3.76 -25.69
CA VAL A 42 -5.71 -3.91 -24.25
C VAL A 42 -5.98 -2.53 -23.68
N SER A 43 -7.16 -2.35 -23.10
CA SER A 43 -7.43 -1.23 -22.25
C SER A 43 -6.53 -1.47 -21.03
N ALA A 44 -5.39 -0.81 -20.99
CA ALA A 44 -4.67 -0.66 -19.74
C ALA A 44 -5.61 0.11 -18.80
N ALA A 45 -6.43 -0.62 -18.05
CA ALA A 45 -7.05 -0.06 -16.88
C ALA A 45 -5.88 0.31 -15.99
N GLY A 46 -5.63 1.60 -15.82
CA GLY A 46 -4.54 2.10 -15.00
C GLY A 46 -4.73 1.62 -13.57
N GLU A 47 -4.11 0.51 -13.24
CA GLU A 47 -4.08 0.00 -11.88
C GLU A 47 -3.28 0.96 -11.03
N ARG A 48 -3.81 1.35 -9.88
CA ARG A 48 -3.24 2.38 -9.00
C ARG A 48 -2.18 1.78 -8.09
N ALA A 49 -1.20 2.61 -7.68
CA ALA A 49 -0.22 2.28 -6.66
C ALA A 49 0.07 3.53 -5.82
N PHE A 50 0.10 3.38 -4.50
CA PHE A 50 0.36 4.46 -3.56
C PHE A 50 1.69 4.30 -2.86
N PHE A 51 2.25 5.42 -2.40
CA PHE A 51 3.49 5.47 -1.68
C PHE A 51 3.28 6.04 -0.27
N GLN A 52 3.55 5.27 0.77
CA GLN A 52 3.55 5.75 2.14
C GLN A 52 4.84 6.54 2.40
N TYR A 53 4.73 7.87 2.46
CA TYR A 53 5.87 8.78 2.61
C TYR A 53 5.95 9.32 4.02
N PHE A 54 6.59 8.56 4.90
CA PHE A 54 6.72 8.84 6.32
C PHE A 54 8.13 9.28 6.72
N HIS A 55 8.27 9.73 7.96
CA HIS A 55 9.53 10.05 8.65
C HIS A 55 10.34 11.19 8.02
N GLU A 56 9.66 12.07 7.32
CA GLU A 56 10.26 13.25 6.71
C GLU A 56 9.40 14.49 6.96
N THR A 57 10.03 15.65 6.92
CA THR A 57 9.30 16.93 7.00
C THR A 57 8.56 17.20 5.70
N TRP A 58 7.44 17.92 5.77
CA TRP A 58 6.68 18.28 4.56
C TRP A 58 7.50 19.04 3.53
N PRO A 59 8.42 19.97 3.88
CA PRO A 59 9.35 20.54 2.91
C PRO A 59 10.21 19.48 2.20
N THR A 60 10.74 18.48 2.93
CA THR A 60 11.54 17.40 2.34
C THR A 60 10.71 16.55 1.39
N ILE A 61 9.48 16.16 1.80
CA ILE A 61 8.55 15.41 0.95
C ILE A 61 8.27 16.22 -0.32
N THR A 62 7.92 17.52 -0.19
CA THR A 62 7.63 18.42 -1.31
C THR A 62 8.75 18.45 -2.35
N ASP A 63 9.99 18.56 -1.89
CA ASP A 63 11.16 18.61 -2.77
C ASP A 63 11.40 17.30 -3.56
N ASN A 64 10.81 16.17 -3.11
CA ASN A 64 10.98 14.84 -3.68
C ASN A 64 9.73 14.28 -4.40
N LEU A 65 8.60 14.98 -4.42
CA LEU A 65 7.36 14.51 -5.05
C LEU A 65 7.52 14.16 -6.53
N TRP A 66 8.34 14.94 -7.26
CA TRP A 66 8.67 14.65 -8.65
C TRP A 66 9.25 13.23 -8.83
N LYS A 67 9.98 12.73 -7.84
CA LYS A 67 10.59 11.39 -7.87
C LYS A 67 9.53 10.31 -7.69
N VAL A 68 8.57 10.51 -6.79
CA VAL A 68 7.43 9.61 -6.59
C VAL A 68 6.62 9.49 -7.89
N ALA A 69 6.30 10.64 -8.51
CA ALA A 69 5.59 10.67 -9.80
C ALA A 69 6.41 10.00 -10.93
N ASP A 70 7.73 10.26 -11.03
CA ASP A 70 8.59 9.62 -12.05
C ASP A 70 8.67 8.09 -11.89
N ARG A 71 8.50 7.58 -10.67
CA ARG A 71 8.42 6.13 -10.40
C ARG A 71 7.08 5.53 -10.77
N GLY A 72 6.05 6.33 -11.04
CA GLY A 72 4.74 5.91 -11.53
C GLY A 72 3.70 5.66 -10.46
N TYR A 73 3.91 6.14 -9.25
CA TYR A 73 2.87 6.14 -8.22
C TYR A 73 1.76 7.15 -8.57
N ASP A 74 0.55 6.90 -8.07
CA ASP A 74 -0.63 7.74 -8.29
C ASP A 74 -0.89 8.69 -7.12
N GLY A 75 -0.29 8.41 -5.97
CA GLY A 75 -0.47 9.25 -4.80
C GLY A 75 0.46 8.87 -3.67
N ILE A 76 0.39 9.67 -2.63
CA ILE A 76 1.12 9.47 -1.38
C ILE A 76 0.17 9.40 -0.21
N TRP A 77 0.58 8.68 0.84
CA TRP A 77 0.00 8.77 2.16
C TRP A 77 1.03 9.38 3.11
N ILE A 78 0.63 10.46 3.81
CA ILE A 78 1.46 11.20 4.76
C ILE A 78 0.91 11.09 6.18
N GLN A 79 1.79 11.29 7.16
CA GLN A 79 1.48 11.24 8.59
C GLN A 79 0.46 12.30 9.00
N ALA A 80 -0.21 12.05 10.14
CA ALA A 80 -1.27 12.90 10.69
C ALA A 80 -0.75 14.32 11.01
N PRO A 81 -1.45 15.38 10.55
CA PRO A 81 -0.92 16.75 10.52
C PRO A 81 -1.07 17.50 11.84
N GLN A 82 -1.98 17.07 12.72
CA GLN A 82 -2.32 17.81 13.94
C GLN A 82 -1.14 17.88 14.91
N GLU A 83 -1.17 18.88 15.80
CA GLU A 83 -0.24 18.98 16.91
C GLU A 83 -0.23 17.67 17.72
N SER A 84 0.95 17.11 17.92
CA SER A 84 1.19 15.84 18.60
C SER A 84 2.18 16.00 19.73
N GLU A 85 2.14 15.09 20.72
CA GLU A 85 3.02 15.17 21.88
C GLU A 85 4.46 14.77 21.55
N LEU A 86 4.65 13.77 20.67
CA LEU A 86 5.97 13.27 20.32
C LEU A 86 6.69 14.16 19.31
N THR A 87 8.00 14.25 19.47
CA THR A 87 8.93 15.03 18.64
C THR A 87 9.98 14.12 18.01
N TRP A 88 10.75 14.64 17.05
CA TRP A 88 11.88 13.90 16.45
C TRP A 88 12.90 13.41 17.51
N SER A 89 12.97 14.04 18.67
CA SER A 89 13.88 13.63 19.75
C SER A 89 13.39 12.42 20.54
N ASP A 90 12.14 12.05 20.40
CA ASP A 90 11.53 10.91 21.09
C ASP A 90 11.67 9.61 20.29
N GLN A 91 12.03 9.71 19.00
CA GLN A 91 12.25 8.57 18.12
C GLN A 91 13.65 7.97 18.30
N ASP A 92 13.74 6.67 18.20
CA ASP A 92 15.02 5.99 18.00
C ASP A 92 15.49 6.05 16.54
N GLY A 93 16.65 5.49 16.24
CA GLY A 93 17.21 5.48 14.87
C GLY A 93 16.41 4.64 13.85
N ARG A 94 15.25 4.10 14.22
CA ARG A 94 14.34 3.35 13.36
C ARG A 94 13.01 4.06 13.17
N ASN A 95 12.91 5.33 13.61
CA ASN A 95 11.68 6.13 13.57
C ASN A 95 10.54 5.57 14.45
N ASP A 96 10.88 4.92 15.57
CA ASP A 96 9.96 4.35 16.52
C ASP A 96 10.07 5.08 17.88
N PRO A 97 8.95 5.51 18.50
CA PRO A 97 7.57 5.46 17.99
C PRO A 97 7.31 6.43 16.82
N PRO A 98 6.40 6.10 15.90
CA PRO A 98 6.09 6.99 14.79
C PRO A 98 5.42 8.28 15.28
N LEU A 99 5.77 9.42 14.66
CA LEU A 99 5.20 10.72 15.02
C LEU A 99 3.81 10.91 14.43
N GLY A 100 3.01 11.76 15.09
CA GLY A 100 1.66 12.10 14.62
C GLY A 100 0.53 11.33 15.34
N TYR A 101 0.85 10.19 15.99
CA TYR A 101 -0.14 9.29 16.59
C TYR A 101 -0.44 9.54 18.08
N GLN A 102 0.04 10.66 18.62
CA GLN A 102 -0.35 11.13 19.94
C GLN A 102 -0.91 12.55 19.87
N PRO A 103 -2.15 12.72 19.35
CA PRO A 103 -2.77 14.03 19.15
C PRO A 103 -2.88 14.85 20.43
N VAL A 104 -2.68 16.16 20.31
CA VAL A 104 -2.84 17.13 21.40
C VAL A 104 -3.89 18.16 21.08
N ASP A 105 -3.90 18.71 19.87
CA ASP A 105 -4.88 19.71 19.44
C ASP A 105 -5.19 19.53 17.93
N PHE A 106 -6.43 19.14 17.62
CA PHE A 106 -6.89 18.96 16.25
C PHE A 106 -7.07 20.28 15.47
N ARG A 107 -7.02 21.42 16.15
CA ARG A 107 -7.18 22.75 15.53
C ARG A 107 -5.87 23.30 14.98
N SER A 108 -4.72 22.78 15.41
CA SER A 108 -3.39 23.19 14.96
C SER A 108 -2.78 22.11 14.06
N PHE A 109 -2.32 22.49 12.87
CA PHE A 109 -1.52 21.64 11.98
C PHE A 109 -0.08 22.13 11.87
N ASP A 110 0.35 22.97 12.79
CA ASP A 110 1.77 23.23 13.03
C ASP A 110 2.31 22.08 13.90
N SER A 111 3.20 21.26 13.33
CA SER A 111 3.71 20.04 13.95
C SER A 111 5.21 19.85 13.68
N GLU A 112 5.75 18.74 14.13
CA GLU A 112 7.16 18.36 13.84
C GLU A 112 7.42 18.19 12.33
N PHE A 113 6.39 17.97 11.53
CA PHE A 113 6.52 17.82 10.08
C PHE A 113 6.63 19.15 9.35
N GLY A 114 6.15 20.24 9.93
CA GLY A 114 6.15 21.58 9.33
C GLY A 114 4.94 22.41 9.74
N THR A 115 4.77 23.54 9.08
CA THR A 115 3.67 24.47 9.29
C THR A 115 2.48 24.15 8.38
N GLU A 116 1.30 24.73 8.69
CA GLU A 116 0.13 24.66 7.79
C GLU A 116 0.45 25.14 6.37
N ALA A 117 1.32 26.14 6.22
CA ALA A 117 1.75 26.62 4.91
C ALA A 117 2.65 25.60 4.17
N ASP A 118 3.42 24.80 4.91
CA ASP A 118 4.22 23.72 4.33
C ASP A 118 3.33 22.57 3.86
N LEU A 119 2.31 22.21 4.65
CA LEU A 119 1.31 21.19 4.27
C LEU A 119 0.56 21.62 3.01
N GLN A 120 0.07 22.86 2.94
CA GLN A 120 -0.61 23.38 1.75
C GLN A 120 0.29 23.28 0.51
N ARG A 121 1.56 23.70 0.65
CA ARG A 121 2.53 23.64 -0.45
C ARG A 121 2.80 22.19 -0.88
N LEU A 122 2.86 21.24 0.04
CA LEU A 122 3.02 19.82 -0.26
C LEU A 122 1.87 19.34 -1.14
N ILE A 123 0.63 19.58 -0.71
CA ILE A 123 -0.58 19.15 -1.43
C ILE A 123 -0.64 19.81 -2.82
N ASP A 124 -0.44 21.12 -2.90
CA ASP A 124 -0.43 21.83 -4.18
C ASP A 124 0.65 21.26 -5.13
N THR A 125 1.86 20.98 -4.60
CA THR A 125 2.96 20.41 -5.40
C THR A 125 2.69 18.96 -5.80
N ALA A 126 2.03 18.17 -4.95
CA ALA A 126 1.61 16.80 -5.29
C ALA A 126 0.65 16.83 -6.49
N HIS A 127 -0.35 17.70 -6.45
CA HIS A 127 -1.30 17.87 -7.55
C HIS A 127 -0.62 18.38 -8.84
N ASP A 128 0.36 19.28 -8.74
CA ASP A 128 1.17 19.73 -9.89
C ASP A 128 2.00 18.58 -10.53
N ASN A 129 2.19 17.47 -9.80
CA ASN A 129 2.84 16.25 -10.26
C ASN A 129 1.85 15.11 -10.54
N ASP A 130 0.54 15.38 -10.64
CA ASP A 130 -0.53 14.39 -10.84
C ASP A 130 -0.57 13.31 -9.74
N LEU A 131 -0.20 13.65 -8.49
CA LEU A 131 -0.24 12.76 -7.32
C LEU A 131 -1.42 13.14 -6.41
N GLU A 132 -2.19 12.15 -5.98
CA GLU A 132 -3.17 12.30 -4.90
C GLU A 132 -2.47 12.32 -3.53
N VAL A 133 -3.08 12.96 -2.54
CA VAL A 133 -2.58 13.01 -1.17
C VAL A 133 -3.62 12.47 -0.20
N TYR A 134 -3.30 11.33 0.43
CA TYR A 134 -4.05 10.79 1.55
C TYR A 134 -3.37 11.21 2.85
N VAL A 135 -4.16 11.76 3.76
CA VAL A 135 -3.69 12.28 5.05
C VAL A 135 -4.16 11.37 6.16
N ASP A 136 -3.23 11.00 7.04
CA ASP A 136 -3.56 10.21 8.22
C ASP A 136 -4.55 10.97 9.13
N CYS A 137 -5.56 10.28 9.62
CA CYS A 137 -6.66 10.85 10.38
C CYS A 137 -6.86 10.02 11.66
N VAL A 138 -6.26 10.49 12.76
CA VAL A 138 -6.30 9.83 14.07
C VAL A 138 -7.53 10.31 14.83
N MET A 139 -8.54 9.45 14.98
CA MET A 139 -9.83 9.81 15.58
C MET A 139 -10.20 8.98 16.81
N ASN A 140 -9.50 7.87 17.04
CA ASN A 140 -9.78 7.02 18.18
C ASN A 140 -9.39 7.69 19.49
N HIS A 141 -8.23 8.33 19.57
CA HIS A 141 -7.56 8.64 20.82
C HIS A 141 -6.80 9.98 20.82
N MET A 142 -6.38 10.37 22.01
CA MET A 142 -5.47 11.47 22.29
C MET A 142 -4.19 10.94 22.97
N ALA A 143 -3.18 11.81 23.14
CA ALA A 143 -1.88 11.46 23.74
C ALA A 143 -1.99 10.82 25.13
N ALA A 144 -1.12 9.85 25.42
CA ALA A 144 -1.15 9.06 26.65
C ALA A 144 -0.76 9.85 27.92
N ASN A 145 0.26 10.76 27.81
CA ASN A 145 0.95 11.32 28.99
C ASN A 145 0.31 12.58 29.56
N ARG A 146 -0.80 13.06 29.00
CA ARG A 146 -1.49 14.29 29.43
C ARG A 146 -2.65 14.05 30.41
N GLY A 147 -2.94 12.79 30.73
CA GLY A 147 -4.18 12.46 31.42
C GLY A 147 -5.37 12.83 30.54
N TYR A 148 -6.24 13.74 31.04
CA TYR A 148 -7.41 14.21 30.30
C TYR A 148 -7.39 15.75 30.10
N ASP A 149 -6.20 16.36 30.07
CA ASP A 149 -6.03 17.82 29.93
C ASP A 149 -5.57 18.18 28.50
N PHE A 150 -6.55 18.41 27.64
CA PHE A 150 -6.35 18.76 26.23
C PHE A 150 -7.04 20.09 25.90
N PRO A 151 -6.56 20.85 24.91
CA PRO A 151 -7.18 22.12 24.54
C PRO A 151 -8.65 22.04 24.12
N GLN A 152 -9.11 20.88 23.60
CA GLN A 152 -10.48 20.65 23.15
C GLN A 152 -11.26 19.71 24.07
N PHE A 153 -10.58 18.87 24.84
CA PHE A 153 -11.18 17.77 25.57
C PHE A 153 -10.77 17.77 27.05
N ASN A 154 -11.70 17.35 27.89
CA ASN A 154 -11.48 17.06 29.31
C ASN A 154 -12.02 15.65 29.62
N GLU A 155 -11.89 15.18 30.86
CA GLU A 155 -12.21 13.81 31.26
C GLU A 155 -13.61 13.32 30.81
N GLU A 156 -14.62 14.20 30.71
CA GLU A 156 -15.98 13.83 30.30
C GLU A 156 -16.12 13.51 28.79
N HIS A 157 -15.07 13.73 27.98
CA HIS A 157 -15.06 13.47 26.53
C HIS A 157 -14.38 12.15 26.17
N PHE A 158 -13.93 11.38 27.15
CA PHE A 158 -13.24 10.11 26.97
C PHE A 158 -14.08 8.94 27.45
N HIS A 159 -13.75 7.72 27.07
CA HIS A 159 -14.43 6.52 27.51
C HIS A 159 -14.51 6.45 29.04
N THR A 160 -15.63 5.99 29.57
CA THR A 160 -15.80 5.73 31.01
C THR A 160 -15.18 4.40 31.42
N HIS A 161 -14.94 3.51 30.49
CA HIS A 161 -14.18 2.31 30.74
C HIS A 161 -12.73 2.66 30.97
N VAL A 162 -12.11 1.93 31.82
CA VAL A 162 -10.76 2.23 32.24
C VAL A 162 -9.99 0.93 32.37
N GLY A 163 -8.93 0.84 31.60
CA GLY A 163 -8.00 -0.26 31.62
C GLY A 163 -7.41 -0.51 30.24
N SER A 164 -6.24 -1.11 30.25
CA SER A 164 -5.59 -1.56 29.02
C SER A 164 -6.36 -2.73 28.40
N ILE A 165 -6.21 -2.92 27.12
CA ILE A 165 -6.67 -4.12 26.41
C ILE A 165 -5.78 -5.29 26.87
N ASP A 166 -6.38 -6.25 27.59
CA ASP A 166 -5.70 -7.45 28.09
C ASP A 166 -5.97 -8.68 27.21
N ASP A 167 -7.08 -8.68 26.48
CA ASP A 167 -7.50 -9.74 25.56
C ASP A 167 -7.88 -9.12 24.20
N TRP A 168 -7.02 -9.32 23.20
CA TRP A 168 -7.19 -8.78 21.86
C TRP A 168 -8.21 -9.55 21.00
N ASP A 169 -8.69 -10.70 21.48
CA ASP A 169 -9.78 -11.46 20.87
C ASP A 169 -11.15 -11.06 21.46
N ASP A 170 -11.19 -10.23 22.50
CA ASP A 170 -12.41 -9.69 23.11
C ASP A 170 -12.72 -8.33 22.46
N GLU A 171 -13.64 -8.32 21.49
CA GLU A 171 -14.07 -7.14 20.75
C GLU A 171 -14.47 -5.96 21.70
N HIS A 172 -15.17 -6.26 22.79
CA HIS A 172 -15.54 -5.22 23.76
C HIS A 172 -14.32 -4.58 24.45
N GLN A 173 -13.25 -5.34 24.72
CA GLN A 173 -12.02 -4.76 25.25
C GLN A 173 -11.28 -3.96 24.18
N VAL A 174 -11.29 -4.43 22.92
CA VAL A 174 -10.64 -3.74 21.80
C VAL A 174 -11.29 -2.39 21.52
N GLU A 175 -12.62 -2.30 21.60
CA GLU A 175 -13.39 -1.07 21.33
C GLU A 175 -13.47 -0.12 22.53
N HIS A 176 -13.29 -0.59 23.77
CA HIS A 176 -13.50 0.21 24.98
C HIS A 176 -12.27 0.35 25.88
N GLY A 177 -11.21 -0.40 25.65
CA GLY A 177 -9.98 -0.36 26.44
C GLY A 177 -8.95 0.60 25.85
N ASP A 178 -8.17 1.26 26.73
CA ASP A 178 -7.10 2.18 26.33
C ASP A 178 -6.09 1.48 25.42
N LEU A 179 -6.01 1.84 24.14
CA LEU A 179 -5.01 1.34 23.20
C LEU A 179 -3.60 1.81 23.63
N LEU A 180 -2.78 0.88 24.12
CA LEU A 180 -1.39 1.16 24.57
C LEU A 180 -1.30 2.31 25.60
N GLY A 181 -2.39 2.58 26.34
CA GLY A 181 -2.47 3.65 27.34
C GLY A 181 -2.81 5.03 26.77
N LEU A 182 -3.07 5.13 25.48
CA LEU A 182 -3.67 6.30 24.82
C LEU A 182 -5.07 6.55 25.39
N LYS A 183 -5.58 7.75 25.24
CA LYS A 183 -6.88 8.13 25.81
C LYS A 183 -7.95 8.12 24.74
N ASP A 184 -8.81 7.10 24.77
CA ASP A 184 -9.85 6.90 23.78
C ASP A 184 -11.00 7.90 23.94
N LEU A 185 -11.35 8.58 22.85
CA LEU A 185 -12.42 9.55 22.80
C LEU A 185 -13.80 8.86 22.81
N ALA A 186 -14.77 9.47 23.48
CA ALA A 186 -16.15 8.95 23.53
C ALA A 186 -16.95 9.40 22.30
N GLN A 187 -16.78 8.73 21.15
CA GLN A 187 -17.43 9.06 19.89
C GLN A 187 -18.94 8.70 19.89
N LEU A 188 -19.32 7.66 20.65
CA LEU A 188 -20.68 7.15 20.72
C LEU A 188 -21.26 7.28 22.13
N GLU A 189 -22.58 7.38 22.22
CA GLU A 189 -23.33 7.42 23.48
C GLU A 189 -23.10 6.16 24.33
N ALA A 190 -22.80 5.02 23.69
CA ALA A 190 -22.49 3.76 24.37
C ALA A 190 -21.21 3.81 25.23
N HIS A 191 -20.32 4.78 24.98
CA HIS A 191 -19.08 4.97 25.75
C HIS A 191 -19.30 5.53 27.16
N GLY A 192 -20.55 5.74 27.57
CA GLY A 192 -20.94 6.15 28.90
C GLY A 192 -21.05 7.66 29.13
N HIS A 193 -20.96 8.45 28.08
CA HIS A 193 -21.02 9.91 28.07
C HIS A 193 -22.06 10.43 27.07
N GLU A 194 -23.31 10.04 27.21
CA GLU A 194 -24.40 10.38 26.28
C GLU A 194 -24.52 11.89 25.97
N ASP A 195 -24.25 12.74 26.97
CA ASP A 195 -24.37 14.19 26.83
C ASP A 195 -23.15 14.83 26.11
N THR A 196 -22.00 14.12 26.00
CA THR A 196 -20.74 14.67 25.50
C THR A 196 -20.30 14.11 24.14
N ALA A 197 -20.73 12.91 23.76
CA ALA A 197 -20.43 12.30 22.47
C ALA A 197 -20.75 13.22 21.26
N PRO A 198 -21.87 13.97 21.22
CA PRO A 198 -22.11 14.92 20.13
C PRO A 198 -21.04 16.02 20.02
N TYR A 199 -20.46 16.46 21.13
CA TYR A 199 -19.36 17.42 21.11
C TYR A 199 -18.09 16.80 20.56
N VAL A 200 -17.75 15.56 20.98
CA VAL A 200 -16.60 14.83 20.45
C VAL A 200 -16.73 14.70 18.95
N ARG A 201 -17.89 14.24 18.45
CA ARG A 201 -18.16 14.13 17.01
C ARG A 201 -18.05 15.46 16.28
N GLU A 202 -18.52 16.57 16.87
CA GLU A 202 -18.33 17.91 16.28
C GLU A 202 -16.85 18.26 16.13
N GLN A 203 -16.01 17.94 17.12
CA GLN A 203 -14.56 18.21 17.03
C GLN A 203 -13.90 17.34 15.96
N LEU A 204 -14.26 16.06 15.84
CA LEU A 204 -13.76 15.15 14.83
C LEU A 204 -14.22 15.55 13.42
N TYR A 205 -15.49 15.97 13.28
CA TYR A 205 -15.99 16.53 12.02
C TYR A 205 -15.18 17.76 11.58
N ASN A 206 -14.92 18.69 12.50
CA ASN A 206 -14.12 19.89 12.21
C ASN A 206 -12.66 19.53 11.86
N TYR A 207 -12.09 18.50 12.48
CA TYR A 207 -10.76 18.00 12.16
C TYR A 207 -10.70 17.43 10.73
N MET A 208 -11.63 16.54 10.37
CA MET A 208 -11.73 16.01 9.01
C MET A 208 -11.98 17.12 7.98
N GLN A 209 -12.89 18.06 8.28
CA GLN A 209 -13.15 19.21 7.41
C GLN A 209 -11.90 20.07 7.22
N LYS A 210 -11.10 20.25 8.27
CA LYS A 210 -9.86 21.01 8.17
C LYS A 210 -8.87 20.31 7.25
N ILE A 211 -8.65 19.00 7.36
CA ILE A 211 -7.81 18.23 6.42
C ILE A 211 -8.31 18.43 4.98
N ALA A 212 -9.59 18.23 4.72
CA ALA A 212 -10.19 18.43 3.40
C ALA A 212 -10.00 19.86 2.86
N SER A 213 -9.99 20.87 3.73
CA SER A 213 -9.85 22.27 3.35
C SER A 213 -8.47 22.62 2.76
N PHE A 214 -7.44 21.79 3.01
CA PHE A 214 -6.13 21.91 2.37
C PHE A 214 -6.10 21.31 0.96
N GLY A 215 -7.19 20.63 0.54
CA GLY A 215 -7.30 20.01 -0.78
C GLY A 215 -6.77 18.57 -0.83
N ALA A 216 -6.63 17.90 0.29
CA ALA A 216 -6.31 16.46 0.30
C ALA A 216 -7.37 15.65 -0.46
N ASP A 217 -7.00 14.48 -0.99
CA ASP A 217 -7.85 13.62 -1.82
C ASP A 217 -8.48 12.48 -1.03
N GLY A 218 -7.89 12.13 0.11
CA GLY A 218 -8.39 11.04 0.94
C GLY A 218 -7.86 11.06 2.37
N TYR A 219 -8.51 10.26 3.21
CA TYR A 219 -8.09 9.96 4.56
C TYR A 219 -7.52 8.55 4.66
N ARG A 220 -6.50 8.37 5.48
CA ARG A 220 -6.21 7.08 6.09
C ARG A 220 -6.75 7.12 7.51
N TYR A 221 -7.73 6.31 7.83
CA TYR A 221 -8.26 6.20 9.17
C TYR A 221 -7.37 5.30 10.03
N ASP A 222 -6.88 5.87 11.12
CA ASP A 222 -6.05 5.21 12.12
C ASP A 222 -6.91 4.40 13.10
N ALA A 223 -6.38 3.26 13.56
CA ALA A 223 -6.94 2.46 14.66
C ALA A 223 -8.44 2.13 14.51
N VAL A 224 -8.88 1.81 13.30
CA VAL A 224 -10.31 1.67 12.94
C VAL A 224 -11.04 0.66 13.82
N LYS A 225 -10.42 -0.49 14.13
CA LYS A 225 -11.05 -1.55 14.93
C LYS A 225 -11.26 -1.19 16.41
N HIS A 226 -10.67 -0.08 16.86
CA HIS A 226 -10.81 0.42 18.24
C HIS A 226 -12.01 1.34 18.40
N VAL A 227 -12.80 1.54 17.35
CA VAL A 227 -14.09 2.25 17.37
C VAL A 227 -15.09 1.37 16.64
N GLU A 228 -16.28 1.23 17.21
CA GLU A 228 -17.33 0.40 16.64
C GLU A 228 -17.67 0.77 15.19
N ALA A 229 -17.99 -0.22 14.40
CA ALA A 229 -18.38 -0.05 12.99
C ALA A 229 -19.53 0.97 12.81
N GLU A 230 -20.38 1.14 13.84
CA GLU A 230 -21.46 2.13 13.88
C GLU A 230 -20.96 3.57 13.72
N PHE A 231 -19.82 3.94 14.33
CA PHE A 231 -19.26 5.29 14.20
C PHE A 231 -18.83 5.57 12.75
N TRP A 232 -18.19 4.59 12.12
CA TRP A 232 -17.75 4.72 10.73
C TRP A 232 -18.93 4.83 9.76
N ASP A 233 -19.95 3.96 9.92
CA ASP A 233 -21.14 3.93 9.07
C ASP A 233 -21.99 5.19 9.21
N GLN A 234 -22.22 5.66 10.46
CA GLN A 234 -23.18 6.75 10.70
C GLN A 234 -22.54 8.15 10.67
N TYR A 235 -21.23 8.26 10.87
CA TYR A 235 -20.58 9.56 11.02
C TYR A 235 -19.37 9.75 10.10
N ALA A 236 -18.27 9.03 10.31
CA ALA A 236 -17.01 9.32 9.63
C ALA A 236 -17.09 9.17 8.10
N ASN A 237 -17.67 8.07 7.59
CA ASN A 237 -17.81 7.87 6.16
C ASN A 237 -18.80 8.85 5.50
N PRO A 238 -19.98 9.14 6.08
CA PRO A 238 -20.85 10.24 5.60
C PRO A 238 -20.17 11.61 5.58
N TRP A 239 -19.33 11.95 6.56
CA TRP A 239 -18.56 13.20 6.53
C TRP A 239 -17.53 13.21 5.41
N ALA A 240 -16.83 12.10 5.19
CA ALA A 240 -15.90 11.99 4.06
C ALA A 240 -16.62 12.18 2.72
N ASP A 241 -17.81 11.60 2.55
CA ASP A 241 -18.65 11.80 1.35
C ASP A 241 -19.05 13.28 1.19
N GLU A 242 -19.43 13.95 2.29
CA GLU A 242 -19.76 15.39 2.28
C GLU A 242 -18.58 16.26 1.81
N PHE A 243 -17.37 15.90 2.24
CA PHE A 243 -16.13 16.62 1.86
C PHE A 243 -15.57 16.17 0.51
N GLY A 244 -16.12 15.14 -0.12
CA GLY A 244 -15.65 14.59 -1.38
C GLY A 244 -14.32 13.84 -1.27
N MET A 245 -14.05 13.25 -0.09
CA MET A 245 -12.80 12.57 0.24
C MET A 245 -12.91 11.06 0.07
N ASN A 246 -11.90 10.44 -0.52
CA ASN A 246 -11.71 9.00 -0.44
C ASN A 246 -11.26 8.60 0.98
N ARG A 247 -11.26 7.31 1.30
CA ARG A 247 -10.82 6.81 2.61
C ARG A 247 -10.36 5.36 2.56
N VAL A 248 -9.31 5.07 3.32
CA VAL A 248 -8.81 3.72 3.57
C VAL A 248 -8.60 3.55 5.07
N GLY A 249 -9.11 2.46 5.64
CA GLY A 249 -9.05 2.18 7.07
C GLY A 249 -7.93 1.21 7.44
N GLU A 250 -7.31 1.47 8.59
CA GLU A 250 -6.47 0.50 9.25
C GLU A 250 -7.33 -0.39 10.15
N VAL A 251 -7.75 -1.53 9.62
CA VAL A 251 -8.38 -2.61 10.39
C VAL A 251 -7.32 -3.67 10.68
N PHE A 252 -6.59 -3.49 11.78
CA PHE A 252 -5.43 -4.32 12.15
C PHE A 252 -5.87 -5.72 12.62
N ASP A 253 -6.33 -6.56 11.68
CA ASP A 253 -6.85 -7.90 11.96
C ASP A 253 -6.55 -8.88 10.82
N GLY A 254 -6.29 -10.16 11.17
CA GLY A 254 -6.00 -11.24 10.22
C GLY A 254 -7.23 -11.90 9.62
N SER A 255 -8.42 -11.61 10.11
CA SER A 255 -9.68 -12.18 9.62
C SER A 255 -10.26 -11.36 8.47
N VAL A 256 -10.38 -11.97 7.30
CA VAL A 256 -11.04 -11.34 6.15
C VAL A 256 -12.47 -10.90 6.48
N ASP A 257 -13.23 -11.76 7.15
CA ASP A 257 -14.63 -11.46 7.52
C ASP A 257 -14.72 -10.29 8.50
N TYR A 258 -13.76 -10.16 9.43
CA TYR A 258 -13.71 -9.05 10.37
C TYR A 258 -13.38 -7.73 9.65
N VAL A 259 -12.38 -7.73 8.80
CA VAL A 259 -12.02 -6.55 7.98
C VAL A 259 -13.18 -6.13 7.06
N GLN A 260 -13.87 -7.11 6.46
CA GLN A 260 -15.01 -6.85 5.58
C GLN A 260 -16.15 -6.12 6.30
N ASN A 261 -16.40 -6.35 7.60
CA ASN A 261 -17.43 -5.61 8.34
C ASN A 261 -17.18 -4.09 8.32
N TYR A 262 -15.93 -3.66 8.36
CA TYR A 262 -15.58 -2.24 8.26
C TYR A 262 -15.62 -1.71 6.81
N VAL A 263 -15.22 -2.54 5.84
CA VAL A 263 -15.37 -2.21 4.41
C VAL A 263 -16.86 -1.97 4.07
N ASP A 264 -17.75 -2.79 4.61
CA ASP A 264 -19.20 -2.69 4.41
C ASP A 264 -19.79 -1.37 4.97
N THR A 265 -19.08 -0.67 5.84
CA THR A 265 -19.46 0.70 6.28
C THR A 265 -19.15 1.78 5.25
N GLY A 266 -18.43 1.46 4.19
CA GLY A 266 -18.15 2.36 3.05
C GLY A 266 -16.73 2.92 2.99
N MET A 267 -15.73 2.22 3.51
CA MET A 267 -14.31 2.55 3.37
C MET A 267 -13.55 1.45 2.64
N ASP A 268 -12.41 1.78 2.04
CA ASP A 268 -11.40 0.79 1.66
C ASP A 268 -10.65 0.33 2.92
N ALA A 269 -9.92 -0.78 2.84
CA ALA A 269 -9.11 -1.26 3.96
C ALA A 269 -7.74 -1.77 3.53
N PHE A 270 -6.72 -1.53 4.36
CA PHE A 270 -5.44 -2.20 4.23
C PHE A 270 -5.63 -3.71 4.40
N ASP A 271 -5.03 -4.49 3.50
CA ASP A 271 -5.19 -5.96 3.48
C ASP A 271 -4.26 -6.64 4.48
N PHE A 272 -4.53 -6.44 5.78
CA PHE A 272 -3.80 -7.12 6.86
C PHE A 272 -3.92 -8.65 6.79
N PRO A 273 -5.08 -9.24 6.41
CA PRO A 273 -5.15 -10.68 6.19
C PRO A 273 -4.14 -11.19 5.15
N LEU A 274 -3.91 -10.44 4.07
CA LEU A 274 -2.86 -10.76 3.12
C LEU A 274 -1.47 -10.54 3.71
N TYR A 275 -1.24 -9.44 4.42
CA TYR A 275 0.04 -9.13 5.05
C TYR A 275 0.57 -10.30 5.90
N TRP A 276 -0.26 -10.87 6.79
CA TRP A 276 0.14 -12.03 7.60
C TRP A 276 0.46 -13.28 6.76
N THR A 277 -0.25 -13.46 5.64
CA THR A 277 0.07 -14.53 4.69
C THR A 277 1.41 -14.29 4.01
N LEU A 278 1.68 -13.05 3.57
CA LEU A 278 2.96 -12.70 2.92
C LEU A 278 4.13 -12.88 3.88
N GLU A 279 3.99 -12.47 5.14
CA GLU A 279 5.01 -12.65 6.16
C GLU A 279 5.38 -14.14 6.32
N SER A 280 4.36 -15.00 6.42
CA SER A 280 4.58 -16.45 6.53
C SER A 280 5.18 -17.07 5.27
N VAL A 281 4.67 -16.71 4.09
CA VAL A 281 5.08 -17.32 2.81
C VAL A 281 6.48 -16.88 2.40
N PHE A 282 6.78 -15.59 2.56
CA PHE A 282 8.07 -15.03 2.16
C PHE A 282 9.14 -15.03 3.28
N ASP A 283 8.86 -15.73 4.39
CA ASP A 283 9.86 -16.26 5.32
C ASP A 283 10.16 -17.75 5.00
N TYR A 284 10.39 -18.03 3.71
CA TYR A 284 10.69 -19.39 3.18
C TYR A 284 9.58 -20.42 3.41
N GLY A 285 8.31 -19.95 3.46
CA GLY A 285 7.13 -20.79 3.66
C GLY A 285 6.54 -21.37 2.37
N ASP A 286 5.33 -21.88 2.46
CA ASP A 286 4.63 -22.57 1.38
C ASP A 286 3.90 -21.58 0.46
N MET A 287 4.39 -21.43 -0.80
CA MET A 287 3.84 -20.51 -1.81
C MET A 287 2.38 -20.83 -2.18
N SER A 288 1.91 -22.06 -1.96
CA SER A 288 0.52 -22.41 -2.27
C SER A 288 -0.51 -21.66 -1.41
N GLN A 289 -0.08 -21.09 -0.29
CA GLN A 289 -0.93 -20.28 0.59
C GLN A 289 -1.30 -18.91 0.00
N LEU A 290 -0.64 -18.45 -1.07
CA LEU A 290 -0.98 -17.19 -1.75
C LEU A 290 -2.32 -17.27 -2.50
N GLU A 291 -2.70 -18.48 -2.93
CA GLU A 291 -3.96 -18.67 -3.67
C GLU A 291 -5.15 -18.44 -2.74
N GLY A 292 -5.97 -17.45 -3.07
CA GLY A 292 -7.17 -17.11 -2.29
C GLY A 292 -6.89 -16.34 -0.99
N ALA A 293 -5.65 -15.89 -0.75
CA ALA A 293 -5.30 -15.15 0.46
C ALA A 293 -5.77 -13.68 0.41
N GLY A 294 -6.07 -13.16 1.60
CA GLY A 294 -6.34 -11.76 1.86
C GLY A 294 -7.73 -11.26 1.49
N LEU A 295 -8.02 -10.03 1.91
CA LEU A 295 -9.24 -9.30 1.56
C LEU A 295 -9.39 -9.19 0.04
N LYS A 296 -8.29 -8.98 -0.69
CA LYS A 296 -8.27 -8.85 -2.15
C LYS A 296 -8.88 -10.06 -2.89
N ALA A 297 -8.90 -11.23 -2.29
CA ALA A 297 -9.51 -12.42 -2.88
C ALA A 297 -11.04 -12.41 -2.76
N GLN A 298 -11.61 -11.71 -1.79
CA GLN A 298 -13.03 -11.56 -1.55
C GLN A 298 -13.57 -10.24 -2.11
N ASP A 299 -12.88 -9.15 -1.85
CA ASP A 299 -13.25 -7.79 -2.27
C ASP A 299 -12.01 -6.99 -2.74
N SER A 300 -11.60 -7.26 -3.97
CA SER A 300 -10.41 -6.62 -4.54
C SER A 300 -10.56 -5.12 -4.81
N TRP A 301 -11.78 -4.60 -4.89
CA TRP A 301 -12.04 -3.19 -5.14
C TRP A 301 -11.69 -2.31 -3.95
N HIS A 302 -11.88 -2.84 -2.74
CA HIS A 302 -11.66 -2.12 -1.50
C HIS A 302 -10.36 -2.53 -0.79
N ALA A 303 -9.61 -3.51 -1.34
CA ALA A 303 -8.38 -3.99 -0.75
C ALA A 303 -7.18 -3.11 -1.11
N TRP A 304 -6.39 -2.72 -0.10
CA TRP A 304 -5.09 -2.07 -0.24
C TRP A 304 -3.98 -3.00 0.23
N PRO A 305 -3.45 -3.88 -0.65
CA PRO A 305 -2.35 -4.78 -0.34
C PRO A 305 -1.06 -4.02 -0.02
N PHE A 306 -0.28 -4.53 0.94
CA PHE A 306 1.02 -3.97 1.30
C PHE A 306 1.97 -5.08 1.78
N VAL A 307 3.27 -4.81 1.79
CA VAL A 307 4.32 -5.74 2.25
C VAL A 307 4.83 -5.37 3.63
N GLN A 308 4.85 -4.10 3.93
CA GLN A 308 5.30 -3.50 5.19
C GLN A 308 4.70 -2.11 5.32
N ASN A 309 4.63 -1.61 6.55
CA ASN A 309 4.25 -0.24 6.85
C ASN A 309 5.11 0.31 8.01
N HIS A 310 4.69 1.39 8.66
CA HIS A 310 5.43 1.99 9.77
C HIS A 310 5.32 1.20 11.09
N ASP A 311 4.36 0.29 11.23
CA ASP A 311 4.16 -0.58 12.40
C ASP A 311 4.69 -1.98 12.16
N GLU A 312 4.63 -2.47 10.91
CA GLU A 312 4.89 -3.85 10.55
C GLU A 312 6.05 -3.97 9.56
N GLY A 313 6.98 -4.86 9.85
CA GLY A 313 8.17 -5.12 9.05
C GLY A 313 7.90 -5.93 7.79
N ALA A 314 8.90 -5.99 6.90
CA ALA A 314 8.85 -6.83 5.72
C ALA A 314 9.38 -8.25 5.99
N PRO A 315 8.87 -9.28 5.29
CA PRO A 315 9.45 -10.62 5.32
C PRO A 315 10.87 -10.63 4.72
N PRO A 316 11.70 -11.65 5.03
CA PRO A 316 13.07 -11.76 4.50
C PRO A 316 13.17 -11.67 2.98
N GLN A 317 12.20 -12.26 2.25
CA GLN A 317 12.13 -12.22 0.79
C GLN A 317 11.23 -11.05 0.30
N TYR A 318 11.47 -9.85 0.81
CA TYR A 318 10.58 -8.68 0.59
C TYR A 318 10.41 -8.30 -0.89
N HIS A 319 11.40 -8.51 -1.75
CA HIS A 319 11.24 -8.28 -3.19
C HIS A 319 10.20 -9.23 -3.81
N LEU A 320 10.19 -10.52 -3.39
CA LEU A 320 9.17 -11.46 -3.85
C LEU A 320 7.78 -11.09 -3.36
N ALA A 321 7.67 -10.63 -2.10
CA ALA A 321 6.42 -10.12 -1.56
C ALA A 321 5.92 -8.90 -2.36
N HIS A 322 6.80 -7.95 -2.71
CA HIS A 322 6.44 -6.82 -3.58
C HIS A 322 6.08 -7.27 -5.00
N ALA A 323 6.81 -8.26 -5.57
CA ALA A 323 6.47 -8.81 -6.89
C ALA A 323 5.05 -9.40 -6.90
N HIS A 324 4.61 -10.03 -5.81
CA HIS A 324 3.25 -10.49 -5.66
C HIS A 324 2.27 -9.32 -5.51
N VAL A 325 2.44 -8.46 -4.53
CA VAL A 325 1.53 -7.33 -4.21
C VAL A 325 1.35 -6.37 -5.39
N LEU A 326 2.43 -6.10 -6.13
CA LEU A 326 2.41 -5.20 -7.29
C LEU A 326 1.94 -5.88 -8.60
N THR A 327 1.51 -7.14 -8.56
CA THR A 327 0.97 -7.84 -9.74
C THR A 327 -0.39 -8.48 -9.55
N ILE A 328 -0.95 -8.45 -8.32
CA ILE A 328 -2.32 -8.90 -8.02
C ILE A 328 -3.32 -7.75 -8.08
N GLU A 329 -4.60 -8.05 -7.83
CA GLU A 329 -5.68 -7.08 -7.70
C GLU A 329 -5.51 -6.18 -6.46
N GLY A 330 -6.27 -5.09 -6.43
CA GLY A 330 -6.29 -4.11 -5.35
C GLY A 330 -5.40 -2.89 -5.62
N THR A 331 -5.41 -1.95 -4.71
CA THR A 331 -4.60 -0.72 -4.73
C THR A 331 -3.39 -0.91 -3.81
N PRO A 332 -2.22 -1.35 -4.32
CA PRO A 332 -1.06 -1.59 -3.47
C PRO A 332 -0.47 -0.30 -2.91
N MET A 333 0.00 -0.40 -1.67
CA MET A 333 0.75 0.63 -0.99
C MET A 333 2.19 0.15 -0.74
N VAL A 334 3.16 1.00 -1.09
CA VAL A 334 4.60 0.76 -0.89
C VAL A 334 5.14 1.73 0.13
N TYR A 335 5.76 1.23 1.18
CA TYR A 335 6.29 2.03 2.29
C TYR A 335 7.69 2.58 1.99
N ASN A 336 7.93 3.86 2.32
CA ASN A 336 9.25 4.47 2.25
C ASN A 336 10.15 3.96 3.38
N LEU A 337 10.92 2.94 3.09
CA LEU A 337 11.84 2.36 4.06
C LEU A 337 13.03 3.29 4.32
N TYR A 338 13.18 3.77 5.54
CA TYR A 338 14.33 4.54 5.99
C TYR A 338 15.42 3.60 6.57
N PRO A 339 16.75 3.86 6.37
CA PRO A 339 17.37 4.96 5.63
C PRO A 339 17.48 4.75 4.11
N ASP A 340 17.22 3.53 3.63
CA ASP A 340 17.36 3.15 2.22
C ASP A 340 16.04 3.39 1.51
N SER A 341 15.91 4.54 0.84
CA SER A 341 14.69 4.89 0.13
C SER A 341 14.35 3.87 -0.95
N ILE A 342 13.19 3.24 -0.80
CA ILE A 342 12.65 2.28 -1.78
C ILE A 342 12.41 2.92 -3.16
N LEU A 343 12.31 4.25 -3.23
CA LEU A 343 12.25 5.00 -4.49
C LEU A 343 13.52 4.85 -5.35
N ASP A 344 14.63 4.43 -4.76
CA ASP A 344 15.88 4.16 -5.45
C ASP A 344 16.10 2.67 -5.76
N ASP A 345 15.16 1.79 -5.37
CA ASP A 345 15.20 0.37 -5.67
C ASP A 345 14.67 0.10 -7.09
N ASP A 346 15.56 -0.24 -8.00
CA ASP A 346 15.23 -0.47 -9.41
C ASP A 346 14.27 -1.66 -9.60
N ALA A 347 14.33 -2.67 -8.75
CA ALA A 347 13.44 -3.84 -8.82
C ALA A 347 12.01 -3.44 -8.46
N ILE A 348 11.81 -2.75 -7.34
CA ILE A 348 10.50 -2.24 -6.93
C ILE A 348 9.94 -1.26 -7.97
N ASN A 349 10.78 -0.35 -8.49
CA ASN A 349 10.38 0.60 -9.52
C ASN A 349 9.94 -0.10 -10.83
N ASN A 350 10.59 -1.21 -11.21
CA ASN A 350 10.14 -2.04 -12.33
C ASN A 350 8.77 -2.67 -12.02
N MET A 351 8.55 -3.20 -10.81
CA MET A 351 7.27 -3.79 -10.40
C MET A 351 6.13 -2.77 -10.40
N VAL A 352 6.39 -1.54 -9.95
CA VAL A 352 5.42 -0.43 -10.05
C VAL A 352 5.08 -0.14 -11.52
N TRP A 353 6.08 -0.11 -12.40
CA TRP A 353 5.85 0.03 -13.84
C TRP A 353 4.99 -1.12 -14.39
N VAL A 354 5.27 -2.37 -13.99
CA VAL A 354 4.48 -3.56 -14.39
C VAL A 354 3.03 -3.43 -13.89
N LYS A 355 2.81 -3.00 -12.63
CA LYS A 355 1.48 -2.74 -12.08
C LYS A 355 0.68 -1.79 -12.95
N LYS A 356 1.30 -0.69 -13.33
CA LYS A 356 0.66 0.38 -14.11
C LYS A 356 0.35 0.01 -15.56
N ASN A 357 1.15 -0.86 -16.16
CA ASN A 357 1.12 -1.08 -17.61
C ASN A 357 0.65 -2.48 -18.01
N LEU A 358 0.79 -3.49 -17.14
CA LEU A 358 0.59 -4.89 -17.50
C LEU A 358 -0.34 -5.66 -16.56
N ALA A 359 -0.45 -5.30 -15.28
CA ALA A 359 -1.09 -6.14 -14.25
C ALA A 359 -2.62 -5.93 -14.14
N GLY A 360 -3.32 -5.71 -15.24
CA GLY A 360 -4.77 -5.49 -15.23
C GLY A 360 -5.60 -6.77 -15.30
N GLY A 361 -6.87 -6.70 -14.83
CA GLY A 361 -7.84 -7.78 -14.91
C GLY A 361 -7.79 -8.77 -13.74
N ALA A 362 -8.58 -9.85 -13.82
CA ALA A 362 -8.66 -10.87 -12.77
C ALA A 362 -7.46 -11.82 -12.76
N THR A 363 -7.13 -12.34 -11.59
CA THR A 363 -6.05 -13.34 -11.41
C THR A 363 -6.58 -14.75 -11.66
N TYR A 364 -5.91 -15.48 -12.54
CA TYR A 364 -6.11 -16.92 -12.79
C TYR A 364 -4.88 -17.70 -12.36
N TRP A 365 -4.98 -18.43 -11.26
CA TRP A 365 -3.92 -19.31 -10.80
C TRP A 365 -3.68 -20.42 -11.81
N ARG A 366 -2.42 -20.60 -12.21
CA ARG A 366 -2.00 -21.57 -13.22
C ARG A 366 -1.26 -22.75 -12.61
N TYR A 367 -0.52 -22.49 -11.54
CA TYR A 367 0.18 -23.49 -10.77
C TYR A 367 0.62 -22.95 -9.41
N THR A 368 0.54 -23.77 -8.37
CA THR A 368 1.13 -23.50 -7.06
C THR A 368 1.68 -24.79 -6.42
N ASP A 369 2.83 -24.69 -5.78
CA ASP A 369 3.35 -25.66 -4.84
C ASP A 369 4.10 -24.96 -3.70
N SER A 370 4.90 -25.67 -2.92
CA SER A 370 5.63 -25.08 -1.79
C SER A 370 6.65 -24.00 -2.20
N ASP A 371 7.21 -24.07 -3.40
CA ASP A 371 8.32 -23.22 -3.84
C ASP A 371 7.94 -22.28 -5.00
N LEU A 372 6.91 -22.62 -5.77
CA LEU A 372 6.59 -21.96 -7.05
C LEU A 372 5.13 -21.55 -7.10
N ALA A 373 4.88 -20.29 -7.46
CA ALA A 373 3.56 -19.78 -7.78
C ALA A 373 3.55 -19.17 -9.18
N ILE A 374 2.59 -19.58 -10.02
CA ILE A 374 2.40 -19.04 -11.37
C ILE A 374 0.92 -18.67 -11.53
N TYR A 375 0.67 -17.42 -11.93
CA TYR A 375 -0.68 -16.92 -12.21
C TYR A 375 -0.69 -15.97 -13.40
N GLU A 376 -1.84 -15.83 -14.03
CA GLU A 376 -2.07 -14.95 -15.17
C GLU A 376 -3.09 -13.88 -14.80
N ARG A 377 -2.81 -12.64 -15.17
CA ARG A 377 -3.73 -11.51 -15.07
C ARG A 377 -4.45 -11.35 -16.40
N ASP A 378 -5.64 -11.88 -16.48
CA ASP A 378 -6.65 -11.79 -17.56
C ASP A 378 -6.12 -11.43 -18.97
N ASN A 379 -5.24 -12.27 -19.52
CA ASN A 379 -4.61 -12.05 -20.85
C ASN A 379 -3.70 -10.80 -20.92
N ASN A 380 -3.20 -10.31 -19.79
CA ASN A 380 -2.32 -9.14 -19.74
C ASN A 380 -0.91 -9.49 -19.27
N LEU A 381 -0.78 -10.29 -18.21
CA LEU A 381 0.48 -10.60 -17.58
C LEU A 381 0.51 -12.04 -17.05
N LEU A 382 1.56 -12.79 -17.34
CA LEU A 382 1.85 -14.08 -16.70
C LEU A 382 3.00 -13.88 -15.72
N VAL A 383 2.74 -14.16 -14.44
CA VAL A 383 3.68 -13.99 -13.33
C VAL A 383 4.16 -15.34 -12.85
N GLY A 384 5.46 -15.47 -12.63
CA GLY A 384 6.07 -16.58 -11.92
C GLY A 384 6.88 -16.09 -10.73
N LEU A 385 6.70 -16.69 -9.56
CA LEU A 385 7.42 -16.39 -8.33
C LEU A 385 8.03 -17.68 -7.77
N ASN A 386 9.30 -17.64 -7.36
CA ASN A 386 10.02 -18.78 -6.80
C ASN A 386 10.73 -18.38 -5.51
N ASN A 387 10.31 -18.92 -4.35
CA ASN A 387 10.94 -18.64 -3.07
C ASN A 387 12.06 -19.64 -2.69
N ASN A 388 12.33 -20.64 -3.52
CA ASN A 388 13.45 -21.55 -3.31
C ASN A 388 14.79 -20.80 -3.46
N THR A 389 15.70 -21.00 -2.51
CA THR A 389 16.96 -20.25 -2.43
C THR A 389 18.05 -20.72 -3.38
N ASN A 390 17.92 -21.92 -3.97
CA ASN A 390 19.02 -22.57 -4.67
C ASN A 390 18.70 -22.95 -6.12
N ASP A 391 17.46 -23.35 -6.38
CA ASP A 391 17.09 -24.02 -7.61
C ASP A 391 16.14 -23.20 -8.46
N TRP A 392 16.40 -23.15 -9.75
CA TRP A 392 15.39 -22.77 -10.73
C TRP A 392 14.21 -23.72 -10.64
N LYS A 393 13.01 -23.16 -10.63
CA LYS A 393 11.76 -23.95 -10.66
C LYS A 393 11.04 -23.71 -11.97
N GLY A 394 10.55 -24.77 -12.56
CA GLY A 394 9.88 -24.69 -13.86
C GLY A 394 8.64 -25.54 -13.95
N GLN A 395 7.64 -25.04 -14.67
CA GLN A 395 6.38 -25.73 -14.87
C GLN A 395 5.74 -25.40 -16.21
N TRP A 396 5.15 -26.41 -16.85
CA TRP A 396 4.26 -26.21 -17.97
C TRP A 396 2.89 -25.73 -17.47
N VAL A 397 2.47 -24.58 -17.97
CA VAL A 397 1.19 -23.97 -17.60
C VAL A 397 0.34 -23.65 -18.84
N TYR A 398 -0.97 -23.66 -18.64
CA TYR A 398 -1.91 -23.21 -19.65
C TYR A 398 -2.17 -21.72 -19.50
N THR A 399 -2.22 -21.00 -20.63
CA THR A 399 -2.49 -19.56 -20.69
C THR A 399 -3.63 -19.24 -21.64
N THR A 400 -4.10 -18.01 -21.64
CA THR A 400 -5.09 -17.54 -22.60
C THR A 400 -4.51 -17.26 -23.98
N TRP A 401 -3.20 -17.03 -24.09
CA TRP A 401 -2.51 -16.79 -25.37
C TRP A 401 -2.36 -18.05 -26.23
N ARG A 402 -2.15 -17.87 -27.53
CA ARG A 402 -1.94 -18.94 -28.52
C ARG A 402 -0.97 -18.49 -29.59
N ASN A 403 0.07 -19.32 -29.88
CA ASN A 403 1.09 -19.02 -30.89
C ASN A 403 1.67 -17.61 -30.70
N GLU A 404 1.95 -17.23 -29.47
CA GLU A 404 2.42 -15.91 -29.07
C GLU A 404 3.77 -16.01 -28.38
N THR A 405 4.66 -15.06 -28.68
CA THR A 405 5.89 -14.87 -27.92
C THR A 405 5.62 -13.91 -26.78
N LEU A 406 5.94 -14.31 -25.56
CA LEU A 406 5.84 -13.46 -24.37
C LEU A 406 7.26 -13.02 -23.97
N THR A 407 7.44 -11.71 -23.86
CA THR A 407 8.69 -11.10 -23.40
C THR A 407 8.73 -11.03 -21.88
N ASP A 408 9.89 -11.32 -21.29
CA ASP A 408 10.11 -11.16 -19.84
C ASP A 408 10.46 -9.70 -19.50
N TYR A 409 9.55 -9.02 -18.82
CA TYR A 409 9.71 -7.65 -18.34
C TYR A 409 10.45 -7.54 -17.00
N SER A 410 10.75 -8.65 -16.33
CA SER A 410 11.60 -8.67 -15.13
C SER A 410 13.10 -8.61 -15.49
N GLY A 411 13.45 -9.06 -16.70
CA GLY A 411 14.83 -9.20 -17.14
C GLY A 411 15.59 -10.38 -16.52
N ALA A 412 14.88 -11.28 -15.79
CA ALA A 412 15.50 -12.41 -15.10
C ALA A 412 15.65 -13.65 -15.99
N ALA A 413 14.82 -13.76 -17.04
CA ALA A 413 14.81 -14.89 -17.97
C ALA A 413 14.74 -14.40 -19.43
N GLY A 414 14.62 -15.30 -20.37
CA GLY A 414 14.40 -14.95 -21.78
C GLY A 414 12.93 -15.06 -22.16
N ASP A 415 12.61 -14.60 -23.38
CA ASP A 415 11.28 -14.73 -23.96
C ASP A 415 10.84 -16.19 -24.01
N VAL A 416 9.54 -16.42 -23.93
CA VAL A 416 8.93 -17.76 -24.00
C VAL A 416 7.88 -17.85 -25.11
N GLU A 417 7.74 -19.03 -25.71
CA GLU A 417 6.80 -19.29 -26.80
C GLU A 417 5.59 -20.06 -26.28
N VAL A 418 4.42 -19.46 -26.39
CA VAL A 418 3.13 -20.15 -26.15
C VAL A 418 2.76 -20.94 -27.40
N ASN A 419 2.52 -22.23 -27.25
CA ASN A 419 2.14 -23.07 -28.38
C ASN A 419 0.68 -22.85 -28.85
N GLY A 420 0.26 -23.53 -29.94
CA GLY A 420 -1.08 -23.39 -30.50
C GLY A 420 -2.23 -23.85 -29.59
N ASP A 421 -1.92 -24.69 -28.62
CA ASP A 421 -2.88 -25.18 -27.63
C ASP A 421 -2.92 -24.32 -26.34
N GLY A 422 -2.01 -23.32 -26.23
CA GLY A 422 -1.93 -22.38 -25.11
C GLY A 422 -1.05 -22.81 -23.97
N TRP A 423 -0.16 -23.75 -24.19
CA TRP A 423 0.81 -24.18 -23.17
C TRP A 423 2.15 -23.48 -23.37
N VAL A 424 2.75 -23.13 -22.24
CA VAL A 424 4.09 -22.53 -22.15
C VAL A 424 4.85 -23.13 -20.99
N GLU A 425 6.16 -23.30 -21.13
CA GLU A 425 7.06 -23.67 -20.04
C GLU A 425 7.62 -22.41 -19.41
N VAL A 426 7.33 -22.21 -18.12
CA VAL A 426 7.79 -21.06 -17.32
C VAL A 426 8.88 -21.52 -16.38
N TRP A 427 10.07 -20.92 -16.46
CA TRP A 427 11.17 -21.14 -15.53
C TRP A 427 11.43 -19.86 -14.73
N VAL A 428 11.55 -19.98 -13.41
CA VAL A 428 11.73 -18.87 -12.47
C VAL A 428 13.05 -19.08 -11.70
N PRO A 429 13.94 -18.07 -11.64
CA PRO A 429 15.20 -18.19 -10.92
C PRO A 429 15.01 -18.35 -9.41
N PRO A 430 16.03 -18.85 -8.68
CA PRO A 430 15.99 -18.92 -7.21
C PRO A 430 15.77 -17.53 -6.61
N GLU A 431 14.92 -17.44 -5.56
CA GLU A 431 14.54 -16.18 -4.89
C GLU A 431 14.19 -15.07 -5.88
N GLY A 432 13.46 -15.42 -6.97
CA GLY A 432 13.24 -14.53 -8.07
C GLY A 432 11.82 -14.60 -8.65
N TRP A 433 11.61 -13.77 -9.64
CA TRP A 433 10.34 -13.64 -10.34
C TRP A 433 10.54 -13.45 -11.85
N VAL A 434 9.48 -13.71 -12.62
CA VAL A 434 9.37 -13.41 -14.04
C VAL A 434 8.03 -12.76 -14.36
N PHE A 435 8.01 -11.83 -15.30
CA PHE A 435 6.85 -11.07 -15.72
C PHE A 435 6.71 -11.14 -17.24
N TYR A 436 5.89 -12.04 -17.73
CA TYR A 436 5.69 -12.29 -19.15
C TYR A 436 4.45 -11.60 -19.70
N ALA A 437 4.62 -10.83 -20.76
CA ALA A 437 3.52 -10.25 -21.53
C ALA A 437 3.87 -10.18 -23.02
N PRO A 438 2.89 -10.09 -23.96
CA PRO A 438 3.16 -9.78 -25.34
C PRO A 438 3.92 -8.45 -25.49
N TYR A 439 4.82 -8.37 -26.49
CA TYR A 439 5.59 -7.15 -26.77
C TYR A 439 4.71 -6.04 -27.36
#